data_a5fdfa655176ae7ebf6d0c049208adb3
#
_entry.id   a5fdfa655176ae7ebf6d0c049208adb3
#
_cell.length_a   1.000
_cell.length_b   1.000
_cell.length_c   1.000
_cell.angle_alpha   90.00
_cell.angle_beta   90.00
_cell.angle_gamma   90.00
#
_symmetry.space_group_name_H-M   'P 1'
#
loop_
_entity.id
_entity.type
_entity.pdbx_description
1 polymer ?
#
loop_
_entity_poly.entity_id
_entity_poly.type
_entity_poly.pdbx_seq_one_letter_code
_entity_poly.pdbx_strand_id
1 'polypeptide(L)'
;MFGKINKTVGIVCNDAGSANIIIHWVINYNYNYLIKVSGPAKQIFREMLPNKKINYDLIKLIKKSDIIISGTSAKSNIDHKARLLSKKNGKKVIGLLDHWTLYKEGFTYNNKFNLPSEIWVTNKKASTIAKKKFKNSIIKIKKNIL
;
A
#
# COMPACT_ATOMS: atom_id res chain seq x y z
N MET A 1 3.29 13.89 17.56
CA MET A 1 3.70 13.93 16.23
C MET A 1 2.58 13.85 15.20
N PHE A 2 1.89 12.75 15.04
CA PHE A 2 0.70 12.73 14.18
C PHE A 2 -0.57 13.11 14.90
N GLY A 3 -0.47 13.72 16.03
CA GLY A 3 -1.51 13.81 17.05
C GLY A 3 -2.86 14.33 16.62
N LYS A 4 -2.94 15.18 15.65
CA LYS A 4 -4.22 15.78 15.29
C LYS A 4 -4.68 15.42 13.92
N ILE A 5 -4.53 14.21 13.54
CA ILE A 5 -4.76 13.95 12.17
C ILE A 5 -6.16 13.51 11.91
N ASN A 6 -6.84 14.35 11.18
CA ASN A 6 -8.13 14.03 10.61
C ASN A 6 -7.99 13.42 9.21
N LYS A 7 -6.76 13.00 8.86
CA LYS A 7 -6.56 12.34 7.56
C LYS A 7 -7.20 10.99 7.51
N THR A 8 -7.77 10.70 6.37
CA THR A 8 -8.28 9.37 6.05
C THR A 8 -7.27 8.68 5.16
N VAL A 9 -6.81 7.52 5.61
CA VAL A 9 -5.82 6.70 4.91
C VAL A 9 -6.50 5.44 4.40
N GLY A 10 -6.47 5.25 3.09
CA GLY A 10 -6.98 4.05 2.46
C GLY A 10 -5.90 2.98 2.39
N ILE A 11 -6.23 1.77 2.80
CA ILE A 11 -5.32 0.63 2.75
C ILE A 11 -5.86 -0.40 1.78
N VAL A 12 -5.05 -0.79 0.80
CA VAL A 12 -5.41 -1.83 -0.17
C VAL A 12 -4.24 -2.78 -0.33
N CYS A 13 -4.41 -4.03 0.05
CA CYS A 13 -3.35 -5.03 -0.14
C CYS A 13 -3.89 -6.44 -0.21
N ASN A 14 -3.10 -7.32 -0.78
CA ASN A 14 -3.42 -8.74 -0.96
C ASN A 14 -2.41 -9.65 -0.26
N ASP A 15 -1.12 -9.37 -0.37
CA ASP A 15 -0.06 -10.26 0.07
C ASP A 15 0.23 -10.14 1.56
N ALA A 16 0.67 -11.25 2.15
CA ALA A 16 0.99 -11.31 3.57
C ALA A 16 2.15 -10.38 3.94
N GLY A 17 3.15 -10.26 3.08
CA GLY A 17 4.31 -9.39 3.35
C GLY A 17 3.91 -7.94 3.54
N SER A 18 3.15 -7.40 2.59
CA SER A 18 2.62 -6.03 2.72
C SER A 18 1.72 -5.88 3.92
N ALA A 19 0.84 -6.84 4.15
CA ALA A 19 -0.10 -6.80 5.27
C ALA A 19 0.61 -6.75 6.62
N ASN A 20 1.66 -7.55 6.79
CA ASN A 20 2.40 -7.58 8.04
C ASN A 20 3.08 -6.24 8.36
N ILE A 21 3.54 -5.53 7.35
CA ILE A 21 4.13 -4.21 7.54
C ILE A 21 3.05 -3.17 7.81
N ILE A 22 2.04 -3.14 6.97
CA ILE A 22 0.99 -2.11 7.05
C ILE A 22 0.19 -2.22 8.34
N ILE A 23 -0.10 -3.43 8.81
CA ILE A 23 -0.90 -3.61 10.03
C ILE A 23 -0.23 -2.96 11.25
N HIS A 24 1.10 -2.98 11.33
CA HIS A 24 1.81 -2.33 12.42
C HIS A 24 1.68 -0.81 12.36
N TRP A 25 1.65 -0.25 11.16
CA TRP A 25 1.39 1.19 11.01
C TRP A 25 -0.03 1.54 11.44
N VAL A 26 -1.00 0.74 11.06
CA VAL A 26 -2.40 0.96 11.43
C VAL A 26 -2.56 0.93 12.94
N ILE A 27 -1.91 0.00 13.61
CA ILE A 27 -1.97 -0.13 15.08
C ILE A 27 -1.26 1.04 15.79
N ASN A 28 -0.14 1.48 15.26
CA ASN A 28 0.73 2.46 15.93
C ASN A 28 0.45 3.92 15.58
N TYR A 29 -0.25 4.19 14.49
CA TYR A 29 -0.56 5.56 14.09
C TYR A 29 -2.06 5.77 14.02
N ASN A 30 -2.52 6.81 14.68
CA ASN A 30 -3.95 7.06 14.87
C ASN A 30 -4.54 7.91 13.74
N TYR A 31 -4.73 7.28 12.58
CA TYR A 31 -5.47 7.89 11.48
C TYR A 31 -6.87 7.29 11.38
N ASN A 32 -7.69 7.89 10.58
CA ASN A 32 -8.94 7.26 10.16
C ASN A 32 -8.63 6.34 8.97
N TYR A 33 -8.81 5.03 9.15
CA TYR A 33 -8.45 4.04 8.13
C TYR A 33 -9.67 3.45 7.45
N LEU A 34 -9.63 3.41 6.12
CA LEU A 34 -10.55 2.63 5.31
C LEU A 34 -9.76 1.48 4.69
N ILE A 35 -10.23 0.24 4.84
CA ILE A 35 -9.44 -0.94 4.56
C ILE A 35 -10.15 -1.85 3.57
N LYS A 36 -9.46 -2.19 2.49
CA LYS A 36 -9.89 -3.20 1.54
C LYS A 36 -8.73 -4.17 1.32
N VAL A 37 -8.87 -5.37 1.86
CA VAL A 37 -7.84 -6.42 1.73
C VAL A 37 -8.42 -7.66 1.08
N SER A 38 -7.56 -8.42 0.43
CA SER A 38 -7.91 -9.68 -0.21
C SER A 38 -6.84 -10.72 0.11
N GLY A 39 -7.04 -11.97 -0.33
CA GLY A 39 -6.06 -13.04 -0.18
C GLY A 39 -5.51 -13.21 1.23
N PRO A 40 -4.21 -13.49 1.37
CA PRO A 40 -3.58 -13.71 2.68
C PRO A 40 -3.69 -12.52 3.63
N ALA A 41 -3.80 -11.31 3.11
CA ALA A 41 -3.95 -10.12 3.96
C ALA A 41 -5.22 -10.14 4.78
N LYS A 42 -6.29 -10.78 4.28
CA LYS A 42 -7.56 -10.86 5.03
C LYS A 42 -7.39 -11.49 6.40
N GLN A 43 -6.68 -12.62 6.46
CA GLN A 43 -6.51 -13.32 7.73
C GLN A 43 -5.71 -12.47 8.72
N ILE A 44 -4.64 -11.84 8.25
CA ILE A 44 -3.79 -11.01 9.09
C ILE A 44 -4.60 -9.85 9.68
N PHE A 45 -5.37 -9.16 8.85
CA PHE A 45 -6.17 -8.03 9.31
C PHE A 45 -7.31 -8.46 10.24
N ARG A 46 -7.95 -9.59 9.97
CA ARG A 46 -9.00 -10.12 10.86
C ARG A 46 -8.46 -10.46 12.24
N GLU A 47 -7.29 -11.07 12.30
CA GLU A 47 -6.68 -11.46 13.58
C GLU A 47 -6.21 -10.25 14.39
N MET A 48 -5.61 -9.27 13.72
CA MET A 48 -5.03 -8.12 14.39
C MET A 48 -6.03 -7.00 14.66
N LEU A 49 -7.07 -6.90 13.85
CA LEU A 49 -8.11 -5.87 13.95
C LEU A 49 -9.50 -6.51 13.86
N PRO A 50 -9.89 -7.34 14.84
CA PRO A 50 -11.12 -8.14 14.73
C PRO A 50 -12.40 -7.32 14.65
N ASN A 51 -12.40 -6.10 15.15
CA ASN A 51 -13.58 -5.24 15.15
C ASN A 51 -13.57 -4.21 14.02
N LYS A 52 -12.57 -4.24 13.14
CA LYS A 52 -12.45 -3.28 12.06
C LYS A 52 -13.04 -3.85 10.77
N LYS A 53 -13.77 -3.02 10.03
CA LYS A 53 -14.23 -3.40 8.70
C LYS A 53 -13.02 -3.45 7.75
N ILE A 54 -12.81 -4.59 7.09
CA ILE A 54 -11.65 -4.81 6.20
C ILE A 54 -12.04 -5.05 4.75
N ASN A 55 -13.31 -4.91 4.44
CA ASN A 55 -13.84 -5.11 3.08
C ASN A 55 -14.61 -3.89 2.61
N TYR A 56 -14.00 -2.73 2.73
CA TYR A 56 -14.62 -1.48 2.29
C TYR A 56 -14.73 -1.47 0.76
N ASP A 57 -15.75 -0.82 0.24
CA ASP A 57 -15.89 -0.68 -1.21
C ASP A 57 -14.69 0.09 -1.79
N LEU A 58 -14.02 -0.49 -2.79
CA LEU A 58 -12.77 0.07 -3.30
C LEU A 58 -12.95 1.49 -3.86
N ILE A 59 -13.99 1.70 -4.66
CA ILE A 59 -14.24 3.01 -5.28
C ILE A 59 -14.51 4.07 -4.22
N LYS A 60 -15.33 3.74 -3.23
CA LYS A 60 -15.62 4.66 -2.12
C LYS A 60 -14.38 4.91 -1.26
N LEU A 61 -13.58 3.88 -1.02
CA LEU A 61 -12.33 4.01 -0.28
C LEU A 61 -11.41 5.04 -0.96
N ILE A 62 -11.22 4.90 -2.26
CA ILE A 62 -10.36 5.82 -3.01
C ILE A 62 -10.90 7.26 -2.93
N LYS A 63 -12.20 7.42 -3.14
CA LYS A 63 -12.79 8.76 -3.13
C LYS A 63 -12.75 9.43 -1.76
N LYS A 64 -12.90 8.66 -0.69
CA LYS A 64 -12.95 9.20 0.68
C LYS A 64 -11.57 9.34 1.32
N SER A 65 -10.56 8.72 0.78
CA SER A 65 -9.21 8.77 1.36
C SER A 65 -8.45 10.00 0.90
N ASP A 66 -7.63 10.53 1.79
CA ASP A 66 -6.69 11.61 1.45
C ASP A 66 -5.42 11.05 0.84
N ILE A 67 -5.03 9.87 1.28
CA ILE A 67 -3.86 9.16 0.78
C ILE A 67 -4.16 7.66 0.78
N ILE A 68 -3.63 6.95 -0.20
CA ILE A 68 -3.82 5.51 -0.32
C ILE A 68 -2.46 4.82 -0.21
N ILE A 69 -2.41 3.75 0.58
CA ILE A 69 -1.24 2.87 0.67
C ILE A 69 -1.64 1.54 0.05
N SER A 70 -0.96 1.14 -0.99
CA SER A 70 -1.20 -0.13 -1.67
C SER A 70 -0.03 -1.09 -1.46
N GLY A 71 -0.31 -2.38 -1.44
CA GLY A 71 0.71 -3.39 -1.61
C GLY A 71 1.17 -3.45 -3.07
N THR A 72 1.99 -4.43 -3.38
CA THR A 72 2.55 -4.63 -4.71
C THR A 72 2.52 -6.12 -5.08
N SER A 73 1.33 -6.69 -5.03
CA SER A 73 1.15 -8.10 -5.37
C SER A 73 1.34 -8.33 -6.86
N ALA A 74 2.14 -9.33 -7.21
CA ALA A 74 2.23 -9.82 -8.57
C ALA A 74 1.13 -10.84 -8.90
N LYS A 75 0.41 -11.30 -7.89
CA LYS A 75 -0.60 -12.38 -8.03
C LYS A 75 -2.04 -11.88 -8.04
N SER A 76 -2.28 -10.64 -7.66
CA SER A 76 -3.61 -10.08 -7.53
C SER A 76 -3.70 -8.72 -8.23
N ASN A 77 -4.86 -8.40 -8.75
CA ASN A 77 -5.11 -7.14 -9.45
C ASN A 77 -5.59 -6.03 -8.53
N ILE A 78 -5.91 -6.31 -7.28
CA ILE A 78 -6.50 -5.30 -6.39
C ILE A 78 -5.56 -4.11 -6.18
N ASP A 79 -4.28 -4.37 -6.00
CA ASP A 79 -3.28 -3.31 -5.80
C ASP A 79 -3.15 -2.43 -7.05
N HIS A 80 -3.16 -3.05 -8.22
CA HIS A 80 -3.12 -2.31 -9.49
C HIS A 80 -4.35 -1.45 -9.69
N LYS A 81 -5.53 -1.99 -9.41
CA LYS A 81 -6.78 -1.25 -9.50
C LYS A 81 -6.79 -0.06 -8.56
N ALA A 82 -6.31 -0.25 -7.35
CA ALA A 82 -6.20 0.85 -6.38
C ALA A 82 -5.33 1.98 -6.91
N ARG A 83 -4.18 1.66 -7.49
CA ARG A 83 -3.28 2.68 -8.05
C ARG A 83 -3.91 3.40 -9.25
N LEU A 84 -4.55 2.67 -10.15
CA LEU A 84 -5.22 3.26 -11.31
C LEU A 84 -6.34 4.19 -10.88
N LEU A 85 -7.21 3.74 -9.97
CA LEU A 85 -8.31 4.55 -9.46
C LEU A 85 -7.83 5.77 -8.68
N SER A 86 -6.76 5.63 -7.92
CA SER A 86 -6.17 6.75 -7.18
C SER A 86 -5.69 7.84 -8.12
N LYS A 87 -4.97 7.47 -9.15
CA LYS A 87 -4.49 8.42 -10.16
C LYS A 87 -5.63 9.10 -10.88
N LYS A 88 -6.65 8.33 -11.27
CA LYS A 88 -7.83 8.86 -11.95
C LYS A 88 -8.58 9.87 -11.10
N ASN A 89 -8.55 9.72 -9.79
CA ASN A 89 -9.22 10.61 -8.85
C ASN A 89 -8.29 11.69 -8.26
N GLY A 90 -7.10 11.82 -8.78
CA GLY A 90 -6.13 12.83 -8.32
C GLY A 90 -5.62 12.59 -6.90
N LYS A 91 -5.63 11.35 -6.44
CA LYS A 91 -5.22 10.98 -5.09
C LYS A 91 -3.76 10.52 -5.07
N LYS A 92 -3.06 10.88 -3.99
CA LYS A 92 -1.72 10.37 -3.75
C LYS A 92 -1.81 8.89 -3.39
N VAL A 93 -1.04 8.05 -4.06
CA VAL A 93 -0.97 6.62 -3.78
C VAL A 93 0.48 6.20 -3.56
N ILE A 94 0.69 5.44 -2.49
CA ILE A 94 1.99 4.92 -2.10
C ILE A 94 1.99 3.42 -2.37
N GLY A 95 3.03 2.93 -3.05
CA GLY A 95 3.23 1.51 -3.25
C GLY A 95 4.29 1.00 -2.30
N LEU A 96 3.97 0.01 -1.48
CA LEU A 96 4.89 -0.60 -0.54
C LEU A 96 5.58 -1.80 -1.18
N LEU A 97 6.91 -1.75 -1.32
CA LEU A 97 7.71 -2.89 -1.74
C LEU A 97 8.20 -3.63 -0.51
N ASP A 98 7.70 -4.83 -0.32
CA ASP A 98 7.99 -5.67 0.84
C ASP A 98 8.92 -6.84 0.54
N HIS A 99 9.46 -6.90 -0.67
CA HIS A 99 10.34 -7.98 -1.11
C HIS A 99 11.47 -7.42 -1.98
N TRP A 100 12.48 -8.27 -2.23
CA TRP A 100 13.65 -7.88 -3.00
C TRP A 100 13.62 -8.35 -4.45
N THR A 101 12.61 -9.11 -4.81
CA THR A 101 12.41 -9.67 -6.14
C THR A 101 11.05 -9.24 -6.67
N LEU A 102 10.79 -9.52 -7.93
CA LEU A 102 9.51 -9.22 -8.56
C LEU A 102 9.11 -7.74 -8.49
N TYR A 103 10.11 -6.84 -8.46
CA TYR A 103 9.85 -5.41 -8.36
C TYR A 103 9.01 -4.90 -9.54
N LYS A 104 9.40 -5.29 -10.76
CA LYS A 104 8.68 -4.86 -11.96
C LYS A 104 7.29 -5.47 -12.01
N GLU A 105 7.17 -6.73 -11.64
CA GLU A 105 5.91 -7.47 -11.67
C GLU A 105 4.87 -6.84 -10.74
N GLY A 106 5.31 -6.36 -9.58
CA GLY A 106 4.42 -5.69 -8.63
C GLY A 106 3.83 -4.39 -9.15
N PHE A 107 4.43 -3.78 -10.17
CA PHE A 107 3.96 -2.54 -10.76
C PHE A 107 3.56 -2.67 -12.23
N THR A 108 3.63 -3.87 -12.81
CA THR A 108 3.27 -4.09 -14.20
C THR A 108 1.83 -4.60 -14.29
N TYR A 109 1.02 -3.90 -15.06
CA TYR A 109 -0.38 -4.26 -15.29
C TYR A 109 -0.69 -4.07 -16.78
N ASN A 110 -1.18 -5.13 -17.42
CA ASN A 110 -1.46 -5.13 -18.87
C ASN A 110 -0.25 -4.66 -19.68
N ASN A 111 0.94 -5.19 -19.36
CA ASN A 111 2.23 -4.90 -20.02
C ASN A 111 2.71 -3.45 -19.87
N LYS A 112 2.15 -2.69 -18.95
CA LYS A 112 2.57 -1.30 -18.68
C LYS A 112 2.87 -1.11 -17.20
N PHE A 113 3.81 -0.23 -16.90
CA PHE A 113 4.03 0.17 -15.53
C PHE A 113 2.84 0.98 -15.02
N ASN A 114 2.33 0.57 -13.88
CA ASN A 114 1.31 1.27 -13.12
C ASN A 114 1.94 1.73 -11.81
N LEU A 115 2.77 2.77 -11.90
CA LEU A 115 3.58 3.23 -10.79
C LEU A 115 2.77 4.11 -9.83
N PRO A 116 3.02 3.98 -8.51
CA PRO A 116 2.41 4.87 -7.53
C PRO A 116 3.08 6.24 -7.54
N SER A 117 2.53 7.17 -6.76
CA SER A 117 3.12 8.49 -6.55
C SER A 117 4.48 8.39 -5.85
N GLU A 118 4.57 7.50 -4.88
CA GLU A 118 5.79 7.19 -4.15
C GLU A 118 5.91 5.69 -3.94
N ILE A 119 7.14 5.21 -3.89
CA ILE A 119 7.45 3.83 -3.55
C ILE A 119 8.13 3.83 -2.18
N TRP A 120 7.56 3.11 -1.23
CA TRP A 120 8.16 2.95 0.08
C TRP A 120 8.81 1.59 0.18
N VAL A 121 10.03 1.58 0.69
CA VAL A 121 10.82 0.37 0.94
C VAL A 121 11.22 0.34 2.41
N THR A 122 11.60 -0.82 2.91
CA THR A 122 11.84 -1.01 4.34
C THR A 122 13.29 -0.86 4.76
N ASN A 123 14.23 -0.88 3.82
CA ASN A 123 15.65 -0.76 4.14
C ASN A 123 16.45 -0.16 2.99
N LYS A 124 17.71 0.15 3.27
CA LYS A 124 18.60 0.80 2.31
C LYS A 124 18.90 -0.07 1.09
N LYS A 125 19.06 -1.38 1.27
CA LYS A 125 19.32 -2.29 0.17
C LYS A 125 18.17 -2.32 -0.81
N ALA A 126 16.95 -2.41 -0.32
CA ALA A 126 15.75 -2.35 -1.14
C ALA A 126 15.64 -1.01 -1.88
N SER A 127 15.98 0.09 -1.21
CA SER A 127 16.01 1.41 -1.83
C SER A 127 16.99 1.48 -2.99
N THR A 128 18.19 0.95 -2.82
CA THR A 128 19.20 0.94 -3.87
C THR A 128 18.72 0.18 -5.11
N ILE A 129 18.11 -0.98 -4.91
CA ILE A 129 17.57 -1.78 -6.01
C ILE A 129 16.41 -1.05 -6.68
N ALA A 130 15.49 -0.50 -5.90
CA ALA A 130 14.33 0.20 -6.44
C ALA A 130 14.72 1.43 -7.25
N LYS A 131 15.70 2.19 -6.80
CA LYS A 131 16.20 3.36 -7.53
C LYS A 131 16.78 3.02 -8.90
N LYS A 132 17.39 1.86 -9.02
CA LYS A 132 17.89 1.38 -10.31
C LYS A 132 16.79 0.98 -11.26
N LYS A 133 15.72 0.37 -10.75
CA LYS A 133 14.61 -0.13 -11.57
C LYS A 133 13.58 0.93 -11.89
N PHE A 134 13.38 1.90 -11.01
CA PHE A 134 12.37 2.95 -11.13
C PHE A 134 13.01 4.33 -11.03
N LYS A 135 13.82 4.67 -12.02
CA LYS A 135 14.70 5.85 -11.98
C LYS A 135 14.00 7.18 -11.78
N ASN A 136 12.76 7.30 -12.24
CA ASN A 136 12.01 8.55 -12.16
C ASN A 136 10.99 8.56 -11.02
N SER A 137 11.01 7.56 -10.16
CA SER A 137 10.07 7.46 -9.05
C SER A 137 10.65 8.02 -7.76
N ILE A 138 9.77 8.56 -6.93
CA ILE A 138 10.13 8.98 -5.58
C ILE A 138 10.20 7.73 -4.70
N ILE A 139 11.35 7.47 -4.11
CA ILE A 139 11.57 6.28 -3.28
C ILE A 139 11.95 6.71 -1.87
N LYS A 140 11.19 6.25 -0.88
CA LYS A 140 11.44 6.56 0.53
C LYS A 140 11.65 5.30 1.33
N ILE A 141 12.57 5.37 2.27
CA ILE A 141 12.80 4.28 3.22
C ILE A 141 11.90 4.51 4.43
N LYS A 142 11.00 3.57 4.68
CA LYS A 142 10.15 3.57 5.87
C LYS A 142 10.47 2.32 6.67
N LYS A 143 11.10 2.48 7.80
CA LYS A 143 11.48 1.34 8.63
C LYS A 143 10.26 0.58 9.09
N ASN A 144 10.40 -0.73 9.15
CA ASN A 144 9.41 -1.58 9.76
C ASN A 144 9.30 -1.24 11.23
N ILE A 145 8.08 -1.00 11.69
CA ILE A 145 7.83 -0.54 13.07
C ILE A 145 7.70 -1.74 14.04
N LEU A 146 8.08 -2.89 13.61
CA LEU A 146 8.05 -4.08 14.46
C LEU A 146 8.99 -3.95 15.65
#